data_13f8bacc88cb69876c480411bc85b47e
#
_entry.id   13f8bacc88cb69876c480411bc85b47e
#
_cell.length_a   1.000
_cell.length_b   1.000
_cell.length_c   1.000
_cell.angle_alpha   90.00
_cell.angle_beta   90.00
_cell.angle_gamma   90.00
#
_symmetry.space_group_name_H-M   'P 1'
#
loop_
_entity.id
_entity.type
_entity.pdbx_description
1 polymer ?
#
loop_
_entity_poly.entity_id
_entity_poly.type
_entity_poly.pdbx_seq_one_letter_code
_entity_poly.pdbx_strand_id
1 'polypeptide(L)'
;FAKGSGVDPQDLRPLNKLKLVAGSTLALTGKYSNFMCLRTFSKAYGLAGLRVGYAVGSAGIMRVLGKTLLPYHVNAWSLAVAEEVYRQKDLYKEQLETIIEQRDLMREQLEQMGLKIWPSATNFLTCCPQGELTARLAAACEQQYGSQGEKTQQMLAGMYLYRKLLEKKILVRDYTSHPVLQGCLRITVGLPLENAEIISRLELLCGEEAI
;
A
#
# COMPACT_ATOMS: atom_id res chain seq x y z
N PHE A 1 0.43 -36.27 6.88
CA PHE A 1 -0.40 -35.79 5.76
C PHE A 1 -1.75 -36.49 5.84
N ALA A 2 -2.79 -35.77 6.31
CA ALA A 2 -4.16 -36.28 6.33
C ALA A 2 -4.65 -36.36 4.88
N LYS A 3 -4.92 -37.58 4.42
CA LYS A 3 -5.76 -37.83 3.25
C LYS A 3 -7.18 -37.35 3.58
N GLY A 4 -7.72 -36.42 2.78
CA GLY A 4 -9.11 -36.07 2.81
C GLY A 4 -9.48 -34.63 3.18
N SER A 5 -8.93 -33.66 2.48
CA SER A 5 -9.60 -32.38 2.15
C SER A 5 -8.97 -31.91 0.84
N GLY A 6 -9.35 -32.58 -0.24
CA GLY A 6 -8.96 -32.14 -1.56
C GLY A 6 -9.57 -30.76 -1.81
N VAL A 7 -8.75 -29.72 -1.61
CA VAL A 7 -9.04 -28.43 -2.20
C VAL A 7 -8.80 -28.61 -3.69
N ASP A 8 -9.86 -28.63 -4.47
CA ASP A 8 -9.74 -28.64 -5.93
C ASP A 8 -9.00 -27.34 -6.33
N PRO A 9 -7.85 -27.44 -7.04
CA PRO A 9 -7.18 -26.25 -7.58
C PRO A 9 -8.12 -25.40 -8.46
N GLN A 10 -9.23 -25.95 -8.91
CA GLN A 10 -10.25 -25.24 -9.66
C GLN A 10 -11.07 -24.29 -8.79
N ASP A 11 -11.14 -24.50 -7.48
CA ASP A 11 -11.81 -23.58 -6.54
C ASP A 11 -11.10 -22.24 -6.36
N LEU A 12 -9.86 -22.11 -6.83
CA LEU A 12 -9.12 -20.84 -6.84
C LEU A 12 -9.50 -19.91 -8.00
N ARG A 13 -10.18 -20.42 -9.04
CA ARG A 13 -10.57 -19.64 -10.23
C ARG A 13 -11.58 -18.52 -9.98
N PRO A 14 -12.51 -18.59 -9.02
CA PRO A 14 -13.44 -17.51 -8.74
C PRO A 14 -12.79 -16.24 -8.19
N LEU A 15 -11.60 -16.32 -7.58
CA LEU A 15 -10.91 -15.15 -7.00
C LEU A 15 -10.54 -14.11 -8.06
N ASN A 16 -10.28 -14.54 -9.30
CA ASN A 16 -9.97 -13.65 -10.42
C ASN A 16 -11.21 -12.88 -10.95
N LYS A 17 -12.42 -13.31 -10.58
CA LYS A 17 -13.69 -12.67 -10.95
C LYS A 17 -14.33 -11.88 -9.82
N LEU A 18 -13.77 -11.93 -8.61
CA LEU A 18 -14.23 -11.10 -7.52
C LEU A 18 -13.85 -9.65 -7.85
N LYS A 19 -14.84 -8.88 -8.32
CA LYS A 19 -14.76 -7.43 -8.21
C LYS A 19 -14.49 -7.15 -6.74
N LEU A 20 -13.28 -6.68 -6.41
CA LEU A 20 -12.96 -6.12 -5.11
C LEU A 20 -13.86 -4.90 -4.94
N VAL A 21 -15.08 -5.13 -4.51
CA VAL A 21 -15.94 -4.08 -4.01
C VAL A 21 -15.18 -3.50 -2.83
N ALA A 22 -15.09 -2.19 -2.76
CA ALA A 22 -14.48 -1.45 -1.66
C ALA A 22 -15.06 -1.97 -0.34
N GLY A 23 -14.40 -2.97 0.26
CA GLY A 23 -14.91 -3.68 1.41
C GLY A 23 -13.94 -4.76 1.90
N SER A 24 -14.19 -5.21 3.10
CA SER A 24 -13.41 -6.26 3.74
C SER A 24 -13.60 -7.61 3.03
N THR A 25 -12.50 -8.29 2.71
CA THR A 25 -12.51 -9.69 2.25
C THR A 25 -12.93 -10.68 3.36
N LEU A 26 -13.23 -10.19 4.56
CA LEU A 26 -13.59 -11.04 5.71
C LEU A 26 -14.83 -11.90 5.43
N ALA A 27 -15.81 -11.39 4.70
CA ALA A 27 -17.01 -12.15 4.32
C ALA A 27 -16.69 -13.41 3.50
N LEU A 28 -15.57 -13.47 2.81
CA LEU A 28 -15.14 -14.62 2.03
C LEU A 28 -14.74 -15.81 2.92
N THR A 29 -14.32 -15.58 4.16
CA THR A 29 -13.95 -16.64 5.11
C THR A 29 -15.13 -17.53 5.50
N GLY A 30 -16.36 -17.01 5.47
CA GLY A 30 -17.58 -17.77 5.66
C GLY A 30 -18.06 -18.48 4.40
N LYS A 31 -17.61 -18.03 3.21
CA LYS A 31 -18.04 -18.58 1.93
C LYS A 31 -17.11 -19.69 1.41
N TYR A 32 -15.81 -19.56 1.67
CA TYR A 32 -14.78 -20.48 1.17
C TYR A 32 -13.99 -21.10 2.33
N SER A 33 -14.04 -22.41 2.43
CA SER A 33 -13.36 -23.14 3.52
C SER A 33 -11.83 -23.10 3.41
N ASN A 34 -11.30 -22.83 2.22
CA ASN A 34 -9.87 -22.69 1.92
C ASN A 34 -9.38 -21.25 1.90
N PHE A 35 -10.21 -20.28 2.32
CA PHE A 35 -9.85 -18.86 2.36
C PHE A 35 -9.53 -18.41 3.80
N MET A 36 -8.47 -17.63 3.93
CA MET A 36 -8.05 -17.02 5.20
C MET A 36 -7.83 -15.52 4.97
N CYS A 37 -8.35 -14.70 5.85
CA CYS A 37 -8.13 -13.25 5.88
C CYS A 37 -7.14 -12.91 6.98
N LEU A 38 -6.06 -12.18 6.63
CA LEU A 38 -5.10 -11.64 7.59
C LEU A 38 -5.43 -10.18 7.89
N ARG A 39 -5.31 -9.79 9.16
CA ARG A 39 -5.51 -8.44 9.64
C ARG A 39 -4.36 -8.01 10.53
N THR A 40 -4.10 -6.72 10.59
CA THR A 40 -3.02 -6.16 11.39
C THR A 40 -3.50 -4.98 12.23
N PHE A 41 -2.91 -4.81 13.40
CA PHE A 41 -3.05 -3.62 14.23
C PHE A 41 -2.04 -2.53 13.87
N SER A 42 -1.10 -2.82 12.96
CA SER A 42 0.04 -1.95 12.65
C SER A 42 -0.33 -0.62 11.98
N LYS A 43 -1.49 -0.53 11.30
CA LYS A 43 -1.87 0.65 10.49
C LYS A 43 -3.04 1.39 11.11
N ALA A 44 -4.25 0.88 10.96
CA ALA A 44 -5.49 1.52 11.43
C ALA A 44 -5.48 1.87 12.93
N TYR A 45 -4.78 1.09 13.74
CA TYR A 45 -4.68 1.30 15.19
C TYR A 45 -3.32 1.86 15.63
N GLY A 46 -2.41 2.21 14.72
CA GLY A 46 -1.11 2.80 15.05
C GLY A 46 -0.14 1.88 15.80
N LEU A 47 -0.41 0.58 15.92
CA LEU A 47 0.35 -0.35 16.75
C LEU A 47 1.45 -1.10 15.99
N ALA A 48 2.13 -0.44 15.06
CA ALA A 48 3.17 -1.08 14.25
C ALA A 48 4.31 -1.69 15.08
N GLY A 49 4.70 -1.02 16.16
CA GLY A 49 5.78 -1.48 17.06
C GLY A 49 5.43 -2.72 17.87
N LEU A 50 4.16 -3.01 18.10
CA LEU A 50 3.71 -4.15 18.89
C LEU A 50 3.72 -5.48 18.14
N ARG A 51 3.84 -5.47 16.81
CA ARG A 51 3.90 -6.67 15.95
C ARG A 51 2.71 -7.62 16.12
N VAL A 52 1.49 -7.08 16.29
CA VAL A 52 0.26 -7.84 16.46
C VAL A 52 -0.59 -7.84 15.20
N GLY A 53 -1.12 -8.98 14.86
CA GLY A 53 -2.12 -9.20 13.84
C GLY A 53 -2.96 -10.43 14.18
N TYR A 54 -3.96 -10.69 13.37
CA TYR A 54 -4.79 -11.87 13.53
C TYR A 54 -5.21 -12.45 12.17
N ALA A 55 -5.55 -13.72 12.19
CA ALA A 55 -6.08 -14.45 11.05
C ALA A 55 -7.53 -14.86 11.32
N VAL A 56 -8.37 -14.83 10.29
CA VAL A 56 -9.75 -15.31 10.34
C VAL A 56 -9.94 -16.27 9.17
N GLY A 57 -10.47 -17.46 9.46
CA GLY A 57 -10.70 -18.51 8.47
C GLY A 57 -11.56 -19.62 9.02
N SER A 58 -11.78 -20.67 8.23
CA SER A 58 -12.51 -21.86 8.67
C SER A 58 -11.77 -22.54 9.85
N ALA A 59 -12.52 -23.22 10.72
CA ALA A 59 -11.95 -23.94 11.86
C ALA A 59 -10.87 -24.96 11.46
N GLY A 60 -10.99 -25.54 10.26
CA GLY A 60 -9.99 -26.46 9.70
C GLY A 60 -8.65 -25.78 9.45
N ILE A 61 -8.67 -24.66 8.72
CA ILE A 61 -7.46 -23.85 8.44
C ILE A 61 -6.85 -23.33 9.74
N MET A 62 -7.66 -22.77 10.63
CA MET A 62 -7.18 -22.18 11.87
C MET A 62 -6.52 -23.22 12.79
N ARG A 63 -7.04 -24.45 12.79
CA ARG A 63 -6.42 -25.58 13.54
C ARG A 63 -5.05 -25.95 12.96
N VAL A 64 -4.91 -25.96 11.64
CA VAL A 64 -3.61 -26.25 11.00
C VAL A 64 -2.62 -25.12 11.26
N LEU A 65 -3.05 -23.88 11.08
CA LEU A 65 -2.22 -22.71 11.37
C LEU A 65 -1.73 -22.69 12.82
N GLY A 66 -2.62 -22.98 13.78
CA GLY A 66 -2.28 -23.04 15.20
C GLY A 66 -1.17 -24.04 15.53
N LYS A 67 -1.03 -25.13 14.76
CA LYS A 67 0.05 -26.11 14.93
C LYS A 67 1.42 -25.60 14.46
N THR A 68 1.44 -24.55 13.62
CA THR A 68 2.69 -23.95 13.08
C THR A 68 3.19 -22.77 13.90
N LEU A 69 2.38 -22.27 14.83
CA LEU A 69 2.75 -21.15 15.68
C LEU A 69 3.78 -21.60 16.73
N LEU A 70 4.82 -20.78 16.88
CA LEU A 70 5.79 -20.98 17.94
C LEU A 70 5.16 -20.65 19.30
N PRO A 71 5.56 -21.34 20.38
CA PRO A 71 5.21 -20.91 21.73
C PRO A 71 5.64 -19.46 21.95
N TYR A 72 4.78 -18.67 22.60
CA TYR A 72 5.05 -17.26 22.94
C TYR A 72 5.40 -16.35 21.75
N HIS A 73 4.90 -16.66 20.56
CA HIS A 73 5.17 -15.91 19.31
C HIS A 73 4.71 -14.44 19.35
N VAL A 74 3.82 -14.07 20.28
CA VAL A 74 3.46 -12.68 20.60
C VAL A 74 3.60 -12.49 22.10
N ASN A 75 4.27 -11.42 22.54
CA ASN A 75 4.45 -11.14 23.96
C ASN A 75 3.13 -10.68 24.62
N ALA A 76 3.00 -10.92 25.92
CA ALA A 76 1.77 -10.64 26.67
C ALA A 76 1.37 -9.15 26.67
N TRP A 77 2.34 -8.23 26.72
CA TRP A 77 2.06 -6.80 26.67
C TRP A 77 1.46 -6.37 25.34
N SER A 78 2.03 -6.86 24.24
CA SER A 78 1.48 -6.58 22.90
C SER A 78 0.04 -7.05 22.75
N LEU A 79 -0.27 -8.23 23.30
CA LEU A 79 -1.64 -8.77 23.29
C LEU A 79 -2.59 -7.93 24.15
N ALA A 80 -2.19 -7.59 25.39
CA ALA A 80 -3.01 -6.80 26.30
C ALA A 80 -3.33 -5.40 25.72
N VAL A 81 -2.33 -4.72 25.15
CA VAL A 81 -2.53 -3.43 24.49
C VAL A 81 -3.42 -3.55 23.25
N ALA A 82 -3.22 -4.57 22.41
CA ALA A 82 -4.05 -4.76 21.22
C ALA A 82 -5.50 -5.09 21.59
N GLU A 83 -5.74 -5.85 22.66
CA GLU A 83 -7.07 -6.14 23.16
C GLU A 83 -7.77 -4.86 23.65
N GLU A 84 -7.08 -4.03 24.43
CA GLU A 84 -7.65 -2.79 24.94
C GLU A 84 -7.95 -1.80 23.81
N VAL A 85 -7.03 -1.62 22.87
CA VAL A 85 -7.25 -0.78 21.69
C VAL A 85 -8.43 -1.27 20.86
N TYR A 86 -8.60 -2.59 20.72
CA TYR A 86 -9.74 -3.15 20.00
C TYR A 86 -11.07 -2.93 20.74
N ARG A 87 -11.08 -2.98 22.06
CA ARG A 87 -12.27 -2.64 22.86
C ARG A 87 -12.69 -1.19 22.64
N GLN A 88 -11.71 -0.30 22.48
CA GLN A 88 -11.92 1.14 22.28
C GLN A 88 -11.85 1.54 20.79
N LYS A 89 -12.11 0.62 19.88
CA LYS A 89 -11.98 0.83 18.41
C LYS A 89 -12.72 2.06 17.87
N ASP A 90 -13.81 2.45 18.50
CA ASP A 90 -14.62 3.59 18.08
C ASP A 90 -13.89 4.93 18.23
N LEU A 91 -12.88 5.02 19.12
CA LEU A 91 -12.02 6.19 19.26
C LEU A 91 -11.13 6.43 18.01
N TYR A 92 -10.90 5.40 17.21
CA TYR A 92 -10.06 5.49 16.00
C TYR A 92 -10.86 5.80 14.74
N LYS A 93 -12.19 5.91 14.83
CA LYS A 93 -13.08 6.07 13.68
C LYS A 93 -12.81 7.38 12.96
N GLU A 94 -12.79 8.49 13.67
CA GLU A 94 -12.54 9.83 13.12
C GLU A 94 -11.17 9.91 12.43
N GLN A 95 -10.12 9.35 13.06
CA GLN A 95 -8.79 9.29 12.47
C GLN A 95 -8.78 8.48 11.17
N LEU A 96 -9.51 7.35 11.11
CA LEU A 96 -9.61 6.52 9.94
C LEU A 96 -10.36 7.22 8.79
N GLU A 97 -11.44 7.92 9.12
CA GLU A 97 -12.21 8.73 8.17
C GLU A 97 -11.33 9.83 7.57
N THR A 98 -10.58 10.56 8.40
CA THR A 98 -9.60 11.56 7.94
C THR A 98 -8.55 10.97 6.98
N ILE A 99 -8.00 9.79 7.29
CA ILE A 99 -7.02 9.13 6.39
C ILE A 99 -7.68 8.77 5.05
N ILE A 100 -8.93 8.31 5.06
CA ILE A 100 -9.65 7.95 3.83
C ILE A 100 -9.90 9.19 2.99
N GLU A 101 -10.39 10.26 3.57
CA GLU A 101 -10.65 11.54 2.89
C GLU A 101 -9.36 12.13 2.30
N GLN A 102 -8.30 12.17 3.09
CA GLN A 102 -6.99 12.66 2.63
C GLN A 102 -6.41 11.80 1.50
N ARG A 103 -6.56 10.49 1.58
CA ARG A 103 -6.13 9.58 0.50
C ARG A 103 -6.86 9.86 -0.80
N ASP A 104 -8.17 10.03 -0.73
CA ASP A 104 -9.00 10.24 -1.92
C ASP A 104 -8.73 11.62 -2.52
N LEU A 105 -8.53 12.66 -1.71
CA LEU A 105 -8.10 13.98 -2.15
C LEU A 105 -6.73 13.95 -2.84
N MET A 106 -5.74 13.33 -2.20
CA MET A 106 -4.40 13.19 -2.78
C MET A 106 -4.43 12.42 -4.09
N ARG A 107 -5.25 11.37 -4.19
CA ARG A 107 -5.41 10.62 -5.44
C ARG A 107 -5.86 11.52 -6.58
N GLU A 108 -6.91 12.31 -6.37
CA GLU A 108 -7.44 13.23 -7.40
C GLU A 108 -6.40 14.26 -7.83
N GLN A 109 -5.66 14.86 -6.88
CA GLN A 109 -4.62 15.83 -7.18
C GLN A 109 -3.47 15.19 -7.99
N LEU A 110 -3.00 14.01 -7.60
CA LEU A 110 -1.95 13.30 -8.30
C LEU A 110 -2.36 12.85 -9.72
N GLU A 111 -3.62 12.43 -9.90
CA GLU A 111 -4.16 12.11 -11.22
C GLU A 111 -4.20 13.35 -12.15
N GLN A 112 -4.57 14.52 -11.61
CA GLN A 112 -4.56 15.80 -12.36
C GLN A 112 -3.16 16.23 -12.81
N MET A 113 -2.12 15.83 -12.10
CA MET A 113 -0.71 16.07 -12.47
C MET A 113 -0.18 15.13 -13.56
N GLY A 114 -1.00 14.20 -14.07
CA GLY A 114 -0.59 13.22 -15.08
C GLY A 114 0.08 11.97 -14.49
N LEU A 115 -0.16 11.69 -13.22
CA LEU A 115 0.29 10.46 -12.57
C LEU A 115 -0.81 9.39 -12.64
N LYS A 116 -0.46 8.19 -13.01
CA LYS A 116 -1.33 7.02 -12.85
C LYS A 116 -1.33 6.59 -11.40
N ILE A 117 -2.52 6.42 -10.82
CA ILE A 117 -2.69 5.96 -9.45
C ILE A 117 -3.39 4.59 -9.45
N TRP A 118 -2.86 3.63 -8.69
CA TRP A 118 -3.54 2.36 -8.48
C TRP A 118 -4.60 2.49 -7.38
N PRO A 119 -5.77 1.85 -7.54
CA PRO A 119 -6.79 1.81 -6.50
C PRO A 119 -6.20 1.33 -5.17
N SER A 120 -6.48 2.06 -4.09
CA SER A 120 -5.97 1.75 -2.76
C SER A 120 -7.08 1.80 -1.71
N ALA A 121 -7.10 0.79 -0.84
CA ALA A 121 -7.86 0.77 0.40
C ALA A 121 -6.94 0.81 1.63
N THR A 122 -5.70 1.29 1.43
CA THR A 122 -4.66 1.39 2.47
C THR A 122 -4.40 2.84 2.84
N ASN A 123 -3.41 3.07 3.70
CA ASN A 123 -2.93 4.39 4.07
C ASN A 123 -1.78 4.88 3.16
N PHE A 124 -1.72 4.43 1.93
CA PHE A 124 -0.74 4.88 0.93
C PHE A 124 -1.31 4.79 -0.48
N LEU A 125 -0.71 5.56 -1.39
CA LEU A 125 -0.96 5.52 -2.82
C LEU A 125 0.30 5.04 -3.54
N THR A 126 0.12 4.23 -4.58
CA THR A 126 1.19 3.90 -5.53
C THR A 126 0.93 4.70 -6.79
N CYS A 127 1.90 5.49 -7.20
CA CYS A 127 1.79 6.38 -8.35
C CYS A 127 2.96 6.19 -9.31
N CYS A 128 2.73 6.56 -10.57
CA CYS A 128 3.70 6.43 -11.65
C CYS A 128 3.43 7.50 -12.71
N PRO A 129 4.45 8.22 -13.20
CA PRO A 129 4.26 9.11 -14.35
C PRO A 129 3.68 8.37 -15.54
N GLN A 130 2.83 9.02 -16.34
CA GLN A 130 2.26 8.42 -17.55
C GLN A 130 2.29 9.38 -18.74
N GLY A 131 2.19 8.81 -19.95
CA GLY A 131 2.10 9.57 -21.18
C GLY A 131 3.28 10.53 -21.37
N GLU A 132 2.98 11.76 -21.78
CA GLU A 132 3.97 12.80 -22.07
C GLU A 132 4.78 13.21 -20.84
N LEU A 133 4.18 13.21 -19.66
CA LEU A 133 4.89 13.46 -18.40
C LEU A 133 6.06 12.49 -18.20
N THR A 134 5.90 11.21 -18.56
CA THR A 134 6.99 10.23 -18.46
C THR A 134 8.18 10.62 -19.32
N ALA A 135 7.96 10.98 -20.58
CA ALA A 135 9.03 11.36 -21.50
C ALA A 135 9.76 12.63 -21.01
N ARG A 136 9.01 13.62 -20.57
CA ARG A 136 9.55 14.89 -20.06
C ARG A 136 10.40 14.70 -18.80
N LEU A 137 9.91 13.96 -17.81
CA LEU A 137 10.68 13.69 -16.58
C LEU A 137 11.90 12.78 -16.84
N ALA A 138 11.81 11.85 -17.79
CA ALA A 138 12.96 11.05 -18.19
C ALA A 138 14.06 11.92 -18.81
N ALA A 139 13.73 12.81 -19.72
CA ALA A 139 14.67 13.75 -20.32
C ALA A 139 15.32 14.66 -19.25
N ALA A 140 14.54 15.19 -18.31
CA ALA A 140 15.04 15.97 -17.19
C ALA A 140 16.00 15.18 -16.29
N CYS A 141 15.72 13.88 -16.10
CA CYS A 141 16.61 12.99 -15.35
C CYS A 141 17.97 12.87 -16.03
N GLU A 142 18.02 12.64 -17.34
CA GLU A 142 19.26 12.51 -18.11
C GLU A 142 20.01 13.82 -18.19
N GLN A 143 19.30 14.92 -18.40
CA GLN A 143 19.92 16.26 -18.41
C GLN A 143 20.60 16.61 -17.09
N GLN A 144 19.97 16.30 -15.97
CA GLN A 144 20.49 16.68 -14.66
C GLN A 144 21.52 15.72 -14.09
N TYR A 145 21.34 14.42 -14.33
CA TYR A 145 22.16 13.36 -13.69
C TYR A 145 23.02 12.57 -14.68
N GLY A 146 23.00 12.95 -15.97
CA GLY A 146 23.70 12.25 -17.03
C GLY A 146 23.07 10.90 -17.39
N SER A 147 23.68 10.18 -18.34
CA SER A 147 23.22 8.86 -18.75
C SER A 147 23.19 7.89 -17.57
N GLN A 148 22.07 7.21 -17.39
CA GLN A 148 21.82 6.26 -16.31
C GLN A 148 21.91 4.79 -16.77
N GLY A 149 22.56 4.54 -17.89
CA GLY A 149 22.71 3.21 -18.48
C GLY A 149 21.40 2.70 -19.09
N GLU A 150 21.24 1.38 -19.14
CA GLU A 150 20.07 0.74 -19.77
C GLU A 150 18.80 0.82 -18.90
N LYS A 151 18.30 2.05 -18.65
CA LYS A 151 17.05 2.27 -17.95
C LYS A 151 15.93 2.67 -18.90
N THR A 152 14.71 2.19 -18.65
CA THR A 152 13.54 2.62 -19.42
C THR A 152 13.17 4.07 -19.07
N GLN A 153 12.49 4.77 -19.97
CA GLN A 153 11.98 6.11 -19.69
C GLN A 153 11.12 6.14 -18.41
N GLN A 154 10.35 5.07 -18.17
CA GLN A 154 9.54 4.93 -16.98
C GLN A 154 10.38 4.91 -15.70
N MET A 155 11.50 4.18 -15.71
CA MET A 155 12.43 4.14 -14.58
C MET A 155 13.10 5.49 -14.36
N LEU A 156 13.52 6.16 -15.44
CA LEU A 156 14.15 7.48 -15.37
C LEU A 156 13.20 8.54 -14.80
N ALA A 157 11.95 8.55 -15.26
CA ALA A 157 10.94 9.48 -14.78
C ALA A 157 10.66 9.31 -13.28
N GLY A 158 10.45 8.06 -12.83
CA GLY A 158 10.25 7.77 -11.40
C GLY A 158 11.47 8.12 -10.56
N MET A 159 12.68 7.83 -11.06
CA MET A 159 13.94 8.16 -10.40
C MET A 159 14.13 9.67 -10.26
N TYR A 160 13.76 10.45 -11.28
CA TYR A 160 13.79 11.91 -11.21
C TYR A 160 12.92 12.43 -10.06
N LEU A 161 11.63 12.03 -10.03
CA LEU A 161 10.72 12.42 -8.96
C LEU A 161 11.22 12.00 -7.58
N TYR A 162 11.72 10.77 -7.44
CA TYR A 162 12.27 10.27 -6.18
C TYR A 162 13.43 11.13 -5.69
N ARG A 163 14.43 11.39 -6.56
CA ARG A 163 15.60 12.19 -6.20
C ARG A 163 15.23 13.63 -5.83
N LYS A 164 14.33 14.25 -6.61
CA LYS A 164 13.86 15.61 -6.33
C LYS A 164 13.11 15.73 -5.01
N LEU A 165 12.27 14.77 -4.68
CA LEU A 165 11.61 14.72 -3.37
C LEU A 165 12.64 14.52 -2.24
N LEU A 166 13.61 13.64 -2.45
CA LEU A 166 14.68 13.39 -1.47
C LEU A 166 15.55 14.65 -1.22
N GLU A 167 15.89 15.42 -2.27
CA GLU A 167 16.59 16.71 -2.15
C GLU A 167 15.82 17.70 -1.25
N LYS A 168 14.48 17.58 -1.22
CA LYS A 168 13.60 18.37 -0.35
C LYS A 168 13.31 17.70 0.99
N LYS A 169 14.04 16.62 1.34
CA LYS A 169 13.89 15.84 2.57
C LYS A 169 12.53 15.13 2.68
N ILE A 170 11.85 14.93 1.56
CA ILE A 170 10.60 14.15 1.49
C ILE A 170 10.96 12.72 1.10
N LEU A 171 10.78 11.79 2.03
CA LEU A 171 11.09 10.38 1.82
C LEU A 171 9.82 9.62 1.43
N VAL A 172 9.81 9.09 0.22
CA VAL A 172 8.78 8.18 -0.29
C VAL A 172 9.38 6.79 -0.52
N ARG A 173 8.56 5.78 -0.68
CA ARG A 173 9.06 4.43 -1.02
C ARG A 173 9.37 4.34 -2.50
N ASP A 174 10.61 4.07 -2.81
CA ASP A 174 11.10 3.88 -4.17
C ASP A 174 10.78 2.46 -4.69
N TYR A 175 10.09 2.40 -5.84
CA TYR A 175 9.85 1.20 -6.64
C TYR A 175 10.37 1.36 -8.08
N THR A 176 11.20 2.36 -8.35
CA THR A 176 11.64 2.71 -9.72
C THR A 176 12.30 1.54 -10.43
N SER A 177 13.06 0.72 -9.73
CA SER A 177 13.72 -0.49 -10.25
C SER A 177 12.99 -1.80 -9.92
N HIS A 178 11.74 -1.73 -9.41
CA HIS A 178 11.00 -2.95 -9.08
C HIS A 178 10.53 -3.66 -10.36
N PRO A 179 10.65 -5.01 -10.47
CA PRO A 179 10.37 -5.74 -11.73
C PRO A 179 8.97 -5.50 -12.32
N VAL A 180 7.96 -5.29 -11.46
CA VAL A 180 6.55 -5.12 -11.86
C VAL A 180 6.09 -3.66 -11.75
N LEU A 181 6.70 -2.85 -10.89
CA LEU A 181 6.31 -1.48 -10.57
C LEU A 181 7.38 -0.47 -11.03
N GLN A 182 7.96 -0.69 -12.21
CA GLN A 182 9.00 0.19 -12.74
C GLN A 182 8.55 1.65 -12.79
N GLY A 183 9.38 2.54 -12.30
CA GLY A 183 9.12 3.98 -12.27
C GLY A 183 8.07 4.41 -11.26
N CYS A 184 7.56 3.50 -10.43
CA CYS A 184 6.57 3.83 -9.42
C CYS A 184 7.19 4.36 -8.13
N LEU A 185 6.43 5.20 -7.46
CA LEU A 185 6.65 5.64 -6.09
C LEU A 185 5.45 5.24 -5.23
N ARG A 186 5.69 4.94 -3.95
CA ARG A 186 4.62 4.76 -2.99
C ARG A 186 4.67 5.88 -1.96
N ILE A 187 3.59 6.64 -1.91
CA ILE A 187 3.42 7.80 -1.04
C ILE A 187 2.49 7.40 0.11
N THR A 188 2.94 7.58 1.33
CA THR A 188 2.10 7.37 2.52
C THR A 188 1.17 8.56 2.69
N VAL A 189 -0.08 8.30 3.02
CA VAL A 189 -1.04 9.34 3.44
C VAL A 189 -0.68 9.74 4.87
N GLY A 190 -0.20 10.95 5.03
CA GLY A 190 0.21 11.55 6.29
C GLY A 190 -0.84 12.50 6.86
N LEU A 191 -0.41 13.41 7.71
CA LEU A 191 -1.23 14.51 8.18
C LEU A 191 -1.58 15.47 7.03
N PRO A 192 -2.68 16.23 7.12
CA PRO A 192 -3.08 17.16 6.04
C PRO A 192 -1.95 18.12 5.60
N LEU A 193 -1.17 18.64 6.54
CA LEU A 193 -0.03 19.53 6.22
C LEU A 193 1.11 18.79 5.50
N GLU A 194 1.39 17.54 5.88
CA GLU A 194 2.40 16.72 5.22
C GLU A 194 1.96 16.35 3.79
N ASN A 195 0.67 16.05 3.62
CA ASN A 195 0.09 15.78 2.32
C ASN A 195 0.14 17.00 1.41
N ALA A 196 -0.20 18.19 1.93
CA ALA A 196 -0.15 19.43 1.19
C ALA A 196 1.29 19.76 0.72
N GLU A 197 2.30 19.54 1.57
CA GLU A 197 3.70 19.76 1.20
C GLU A 197 4.14 18.84 0.05
N ILE A 198 3.86 17.53 0.13
CA ILE A 198 4.26 16.62 -0.94
C ILE A 198 3.51 16.90 -2.25
N ILE A 199 2.22 17.24 -2.18
CA ILE A 199 1.43 17.63 -3.35
C ILE A 199 2.03 18.88 -4.00
N SER A 200 2.27 19.95 -3.24
CA SER A 200 2.86 21.17 -3.76
C SER A 200 4.22 20.93 -4.44
N ARG A 201 5.05 20.03 -3.88
CA ARG A 201 6.34 19.69 -4.51
C ARG A 201 6.18 18.90 -5.81
N LEU A 202 5.22 17.99 -5.85
CA LEU A 202 4.94 17.22 -7.07
C LEU A 202 4.30 18.11 -8.16
N GLU A 203 3.45 19.07 -7.80
CA GLU A 203 2.92 20.07 -8.72
C GLU A 203 4.03 20.84 -9.43
N LEU A 204 5.01 21.33 -8.66
CA LEU A 204 6.18 22.01 -9.22
C LEU A 204 7.02 21.11 -10.13
N LEU A 205 7.15 19.82 -9.83
CA LEU A 205 7.95 18.88 -10.61
C LEU A 205 7.21 18.34 -11.85
N CYS A 206 5.90 18.25 -11.79
CA CYS A 206 5.05 17.76 -12.88
C CYS A 206 4.51 18.89 -13.76
N GLY A 207 4.59 20.16 -13.34
CA GLY A 207 4.15 21.33 -14.11
C GLY A 207 4.98 21.54 -15.38
N GLU A 208 4.43 22.27 -16.35
CA GLU A 208 5.08 22.53 -17.66
C GLU A 208 6.31 23.43 -17.53
N GLU A 209 6.38 24.30 -16.51
CA GLU A 209 7.47 25.25 -16.29
C GLU A 209 8.66 24.64 -15.52
N ALA A 210 8.62 23.37 -15.19
CA ALA A 210 9.57 22.75 -14.25
C ALA A 210 10.89 22.26 -14.90
N ILE A 211 11.06 22.42 -16.23
CA ILE A 211 12.21 21.88 -16.97
C ILE A 211 12.75 22.90 -17.96
#